data_e09fc96df6777c0120a86872e2ba3f36
#
_entry.id   e09fc96df6777c0120a86872e2ba3f36
#
_cell.length_a   1.000
_cell.length_b   1.000
_cell.length_c   1.000
_cell.angle_alpha   90.00
_cell.angle_beta   90.00
_cell.angle_gamma   90.00
#
_symmetry.space_group_name_H-M   'P 1'
#
loop_
_entity.id
_entity.type
_entity.pdbx_description
1 polymer ?
#
loop_
_entity_poly.entity_id
_entity_poly.type
_entity_poly.pdbx_seq_one_letter_code
_entity_poly.pdbx_strand_id
1 'polypeptide(L)'
;MSNSAGDRATIPQTLWAARGRHTGPAPEDVVRRTLRRHKHSGDIDDFAEPPSAGDPEPRVFEARWRAGGTVTVRARLTLVPCQGRLQGHEWRLVAEAERPWDDAWPSPATLFWPESGSGEGEDGSWDHHPTIAGLRFRQVNALPEDDKDMRRLLRDAAREAWCVHVVVHEAMTPDEQGRLPLARLLPPGLRHRVMEHRAAPQQLRGVNWALKDLGVEVPRGGAVLLPPDPAPEDGYDGREHSVRSVFLDGSEPAELVTALRHFVALPRPLPQGAEEALTDLRDNWTLMTLQEQLERERRLVAMYAEALEAMTKSRDLYKQAAEEALEALAAYRDVPVPAVPQQRPAARTPTALQQLTRTFERLKLTAKGRQQAGPAPDVSPDGTPAGAPSGAPAGPAREAGQGGATDEDADDRSS
;
A
#
# COMPACT_ATOMS: atom_id res chain seq x y z
N MET A 1 26.20 -23.42 0.39
CA MET A 1 25.59 -22.13 0.02
C MET A 1 24.22 -22.12 0.66
N SER A 2 24.10 -21.52 1.84
CA SER A 2 22.84 -21.43 2.59
C SER A 2 21.99 -20.37 1.94
N ASN A 3 20.92 -20.76 1.26
CA ASN A 3 19.87 -19.85 0.85
C ASN A 3 19.18 -19.33 2.12
N SER A 4 19.50 -18.13 2.50
CA SER A 4 18.69 -17.34 3.44
C SER A 4 17.34 -17.08 2.74
N ALA A 5 16.37 -17.95 2.96
CA ALA A 5 14.97 -17.64 2.72
C ALA A 5 14.65 -16.51 3.71
N GLY A 6 14.67 -15.27 3.23
CA GLY A 6 14.28 -14.12 4.04
C GLY A 6 12.88 -14.36 4.58
N ASP A 7 12.76 -14.24 5.88
CA ASP A 7 11.50 -14.33 6.64
C ASP A 7 10.52 -13.30 6.04
N ARG A 8 9.68 -13.74 5.09
CA ARG A 8 8.68 -12.87 4.48
C ARG A 8 7.61 -12.59 5.51
N ALA A 9 7.38 -11.33 5.80
CA ALA A 9 6.32 -10.90 6.69
C ALA A 9 4.98 -11.50 6.26
N THR A 10 4.30 -12.19 7.17
CA THR A 10 2.96 -12.74 6.95
C THR A 10 1.92 -11.65 7.08
N ILE A 11 0.79 -11.79 6.38
CA ILE A 11 -0.33 -10.85 6.46
C ILE A 11 -0.88 -10.83 7.90
N PRO A 12 -0.83 -9.69 8.63
CA PRO A 12 -1.44 -9.60 9.95
C PRO A 12 -2.96 -9.77 9.85
N GLN A 13 -3.56 -10.44 10.83
CA GLN A 13 -5.03 -10.60 10.89
C GLN A 13 -5.78 -9.27 11.06
N THR A 14 -5.09 -8.21 11.51
CA THR A 14 -5.62 -6.85 11.63
C THR A 14 -5.64 -6.09 10.32
N LEU A 15 -5.04 -6.65 9.26
CA LEU A 15 -4.87 -5.97 7.97
C LEU A 15 -5.96 -6.38 6.98
N TRP A 16 -6.57 -5.38 6.38
CA TRP A 16 -7.35 -5.50 5.15
C TRP A 16 -6.60 -4.80 4.02
N ALA A 17 -6.39 -5.49 2.92
CA ALA A 17 -5.68 -4.94 1.76
C ALA A 17 -6.37 -5.34 0.47
N ALA A 18 -6.45 -4.42 -0.47
CA ALA A 18 -6.93 -4.64 -1.82
C ALA A 18 -6.23 -3.71 -2.81
N ARG A 19 -6.19 -4.13 -4.06
CA ARG A 19 -5.62 -3.40 -5.19
C ARG A 19 -6.55 -3.50 -6.37
N GLY A 20 -6.70 -2.43 -7.11
CA GLY A 20 -7.53 -2.42 -8.30
C GLY A 20 -7.12 -1.31 -9.26
N ARG A 21 -7.95 -1.07 -10.25
CA ARG A 21 -7.73 -0.03 -11.27
C ARG A 21 -9.01 0.78 -11.47
N HIS A 22 -8.83 2.09 -11.54
CA HIS A 22 -9.88 3.02 -11.94
C HIS A 22 -9.67 3.42 -13.40
N THR A 23 -10.70 3.21 -14.24
CA THR A 23 -10.63 3.47 -15.69
C THR A 23 -11.30 4.77 -16.10
N GLY A 24 -12.04 5.40 -15.18
CA GLY A 24 -12.72 6.69 -15.42
C GLY A 24 -11.77 7.89 -15.28
N PRO A 25 -12.26 9.09 -15.60
CA PRO A 25 -11.51 10.34 -15.40
C PRO A 25 -11.46 10.74 -13.93
N ALA A 26 -10.43 11.52 -13.56
CA ALA A 26 -10.29 12.20 -12.27
C ALA A 26 -10.63 11.34 -11.04
N PRO A 27 -9.95 10.20 -10.81
CA PRO A 27 -10.24 9.32 -9.68
C PRO A 27 -10.11 10.01 -8.33
N GLU A 28 -9.19 10.96 -8.21
CA GLU A 28 -8.98 11.77 -7.01
C GLU A 28 -10.21 12.59 -6.63
N ASP A 29 -10.96 13.13 -7.59
CA ASP A 29 -12.18 13.87 -7.34
C ASP A 29 -13.32 12.95 -6.90
N VAL A 30 -13.35 11.74 -7.45
CA VAL A 30 -14.31 10.70 -7.04
C VAL A 30 -14.07 10.32 -5.58
N VAL A 31 -12.83 10.01 -5.21
CA VAL A 31 -12.45 9.65 -3.84
C VAL A 31 -12.74 10.79 -2.88
N ARG A 32 -12.32 12.02 -3.21
CA ARG A 32 -12.54 13.21 -2.36
C ARG A 32 -14.01 13.48 -2.10
N ARG A 33 -14.86 13.32 -3.12
CA ARG A 33 -16.31 13.49 -3.03
C ARG A 33 -16.94 12.41 -2.15
N THR A 34 -16.50 11.16 -2.31
CA THR A 34 -16.97 10.00 -1.54
C THR A 34 -16.59 10.15 -0.06
N LEU A 35 -15.34 10.47 0.25
CA LEU A 35 -14.89 10.70 1.62
C LEU A 35 -15.60 11.88 2.31
N ARG A 36 -15.85 12.98 1.59
CA ARG A 36 -16.64 14.10 2.13
C ARG A 36 -18.05 13.69 2.47
N ARG A 37 -18.69 12.87 1.62
CA ARG A 37 -20.03 12.34 1.88
C ARG A 37 -20.04 11.46 3.14
N HIS A 38 -19.10 10.52 3.28
CA HIS A 38 -19.00 9.65 4.45
C HIS A 38 -18.63 10.40 5.73
N LYS A 39 -17.84 11.44 5.66
CA LYS A 39 -17.59 12.33 6.80
C LYS A 39 -18.86 13.08 7.22
N HIS A 40 -19.65 13.55 6.26
CA HIS A 40 -20.91 14.24 6.54
C HIS A 40 -21.99 13.30 7.11
N SER A 41 -22.06 12.04 6.65
CA SER A 41 -22.98 11.04 7.20
C SER A 41 -22.52 10.46 8.55
N GLY A 42 -21.27 10.68 8.95
CA GLY A 42 -20.70 10.13 10.19
C GLY A 42 -20.18 8.69 10.05
N ASP A 43 -20.07 8.17 8.84
CA ASP A 43 -19.53 6.83 8.56
C ASP A 43 -18.01 6.79 8.79
N ILE A 44 -17.33 7.93 8.62
CA ILE A 44 -15.92 8.10 8.97
C ILE A 44 -15.74 9.26 9.95
N ASP A 45 -14.77 9.14 10.85
CA ASP A 45 -14.45 10.17 11.82
C ASP A 45 -13.80 11.39 11.15
N ASP A 46 -12.81 11.11 10.28
CA ASP A 46 -12.09 12.13 9.51
C ASP A 46 -11.35 11.54 8.31
N PHE A 47 -10.93 12.42 7.39
CA PHE A 47 -10.05 12.09 6.28
C PHE A 47 -9.07 13.22 6.00
N ALA A 48 -7.93 12.87 5.40
CA ALA A 48 -6.90 13.80 4.95
C ALA A 48 -6.41 13.44 3.54
N GLU A 49 -5.92 14.44 2.83
CA GLU A 49 -5.16 14.31 1.59
C GLU A 49 -3.76 14.90 1.86
N PRO A 50 -2.78 14.06 2.21
CA PRO A 50 -1.42 14.53 2.43
C PRO A 50 -0.86 15.24 1.21
N PRO A 51 -0.06 16.31 1.37
CA PRO A 51 0.54 17.02 0.26
C PRO A 51 1.45 16.09 -0.54
N SER A 52 1.32 16.13 -1.86
CA SER A 52 2.22 15.44 -2.80
C SER A 52 3.42 16.34 -3.08
N ALA A 53 4.64 15.78 -3.12
CA ALA A 53 5.86 16.57 -3.29
C ALA A 53 6.14 16.99 -4.75
N GLY A 54 5.37 16.48 -5.73
CA GLY A 54 5.56 16.79 -7.16
C GLY A 54 4.53 16.18 -8.12
N ASP A 55 4.68 16.41 -9.40
CA ASP A 55 3.90 15.80 -10.49
C ASP A 55 4.88 15.09 -11.45
N PRO A 56 4.77 13.76 -11.71
CA PRO A 56 3.65 12.86 -11.39
C PRO A 56 3.90 12.00 -10.13
N GLU A 57 3.50 12.46 -8.96
CA GLU A 57 3.57 11.66 -7.76
C GLU A 57 2.25 10.92 -7.45
N PRO A 58 2.31 9.82 -6.67
CA PRO A 58 1.12 9.14 -6.20
C PRO A 58 0.23 10.09 -5.40
N ARG A 59 -1.07 10.09 -5.67
CA ARG A 59 -2.06 10.77 -4.81
C ARG A 59 -2.43 9.87 -3.66
N VAL A 60 -2.44 10.43 -2.46
CA VAL A 60 -2.69 9.69 -1.23
C VAL A 60 -3.91 10.26 -0.52
N PHE A 61 -4.76 9.36 -0.02
CA PHE A 61 -5.91 9.70 0.82
C PHE A 61 -5.88 8.84 2.07
N GLU A 62 -6.08 9.44 3.20
CA GLU A 62 -6.17 8.78 4.50
C GLU A 62 -7.57 8.94 5.08
N ALA A 63 -8.08 7.91 5.72
CA ALA A 63 -9.36 7.96 6.42
C ALA A 63 -9.31 7.17 7.72
N ARG A 64 -10.03 7.66 8.73
CA ARG A 64 -10.19 7.00 10.03
C ARG A 64 -11.66 6.85 10.36
N TRP A 65 -12.03 5.69 10.88
CA TRP A 65 -13.39 5.41 11.32
C TRP A 65 -13.41 4.38 12.45
N ARG A 66 -14.60 4.10 12.96
CA ARG A 66 -14.85 3.06 13.95
C ARG A 66 -15.68 1.93 13.37
N ALA A 67 -15.06 0.78 13.17
CA ALA A 67 -15.74 -0.44 12.79
C ALA A 67 -16.44 -1.07 13.99
N GLY A 68 -17.67 -1.57 13.80
CA GLY A 68 -18.48 -2.12 14.90
C GLY A 68 -18.70 -1.14 16.07
N GLY A 69 -18.57 0.16 15.83
CA GLY A 69 -18.77 1.23 16.80
C GLY A 69 -17.63 1.45 17.81
N THR A 70 -16.68 0.51 17.94
CA THR A 70 -15.64 0.57 18.99
C THR A 70 -14.21 0.39 18.51
N VAL A 71 -13.99 -0.24 17.36
CA VAL A 71 -12.65 -0.57 16.86
C VAL A 71 -12.17 0.51 15.92
N THR A 72 -11.08 1.18 16.27
CA THR A 72 -10.47 2.19 15.38
C THR A 72 -9.83 1.50 14.18
N VAL A 73 -10.14 2.02 13.00
CA VAL A 73 -9.54 1.62 11.73
C VAL A 73 -8.87 2.82 11.09
N ARG A 74 -7.66 2.63 10.61
CA ARG A 74 -6.91 3.58 9.78
C ARG A 74 -6.76 3.01 8.39
N ALA A 75 -6.99 3.79 7.37
CA ALA A 75 -6.81 3.34 5.99
C ALA A 75 -6.12 4.39 5.14
N ARG A 76 -5.31 3.89 4.20
CA ARG A 76 -4.58 4.71 3.24
C ARG A 76 -4.81 4.16 1.83
N LEU A 77 -5.35 5.01 0.97
CA LEU A 77 -5.50 4.78 -0.46
C LEU A 77 -4.40 5.53 -1.20
N THR A 78 -3.68 4.82 -2.05
CA THR A 78 -2.67 5.40 -2.96
C THR A 78 -3.14 5.22 -4.39
N LEU A 79 -3.17 6.31 -5.16
CA LEU A 79 -3.49 6.34 -6.59
C LEU A 79 -2.21 6.59 -7.39
N VAL A 80 -1.95 5.71 -8.35
CA VAL A 80 -0.78 5.80 -9.23
C VAL A 80 -1.26 5.76 -10.68
N PRO A 81 -0.84 6.68 -11.57
CA PRO A 81 -1.14 6.57 -12.99
C PRO A 81 -0.65 5.25 -13.58
N CYS A 82 -1.49 4.54 -14.33
CA CYS A 82 -1.08 3.31 -15.00
C CYS A 82 -0.04 3.61 -16.07
N GLN A 83 1.00 2.77 -16.14
CA GLN A 83 2.01 2.85 -17.18
C GLN A 83 1.75 1.80 -18.28
N GLY A 84 2.04 2.13 -19.54
CA GLY A 84 1.97 1.19 -20.65
C GLY A 84 0.60 1.11 -21.33
N ARG A 85 0.13 -0.14 -21.62
CA ARG A 85 -1.09 -0.37 -22.42
C ARG A 85 -2.40 -0.19 -21.65
N LEU A 86 -2.35 -0.23 -20.34
CA LEU A 86 -3.52 -0.06 -19.49
C LEU A 86 -3.71 1.43 -19.21
N GLN A 87 -4.91 1.94 -19.49
CA GLN A 87 -5.27 3.33 -19.19
C GLN A 87 -5.89 3.42 -17.78
N GLY A 88 -5.82 4.62 -17.18
CA GLY A 88 -6.41 4.92 -15.89
C GLY A 88 -5.39 4.97 -14.77
N HIS A 89 -5.85 4.72 -13.54
CA HIS A 89 -5.05 4.77 -12.34
C HIS A 89 -5.15 3.44 -11.59
N GLU A 90 -4.00 2.91 -11.19
CA GLU A 90 -3.97 1.84 -10.21
C GLU A 90 -4.23 2.44 -8.83
N TRP A 91 -5.05 1.76 -8.04
CA TRP A 91 -5.25 2.08 -6.65
C TRP A 91 -4.81 0.93 -5.75
N ARG A 92 -4.19 1.28 -4.64
CA ARG A 92 -3.83 0.37 -3.55
C ARG A 92 -4.46 0.89 -2.28
N LEU A 93 -5.20 0.05 -1.60
CA LEU A 93 -5.86 0.39 -0.35
C LEU A 93 -5.43 -0.59 0.72
N VAL A 94 -4.87 -0.07 1.79
CA VAL A 94 -4.54 -0.80 3.00
C VAL A 94 -5.29 -0.19 4.18
N ALA A 95 -5.88 -1.04 5.01
CA ALA A 95 -6.56 -0.62 6.23
C ALA A 95 -6.10 -1.50 7.40
N GLU A 96 -5.74 -0.89 8.51
CA GLU A 96 -5.31 -1.57 9.72
C GLU A 96 -6.28 -1.25 10.85
N ALA A 97 -6.77 -2.30 11.51
CA ALA A 97 -7.65 -2.21 12.66
C ALA A 97 -6.89 -2.53 13.97
N GLU A 98 -7.35 -2.01 15.09
CA GLU A 98 -6.79 -2.32 16.42
C GLU A 98 -7.00 -3.78 16.83
N ARG A 99 -7.89 -4.51 16.17
CA ARG A 99 -8.23 -5.92 16.41
C ARG A 99 -8.29 -6.71 15.11
N PRO A 100 -8.30 -8.04 15.15
CA PRO A 100 -8.49 -8.88 13.98
C PRO A 100 -9.71 -8.43 13.16
N TRP A 101 -9.55 -8.42 11.85
CA TRP A 101 -10.56 -7.98 10.91
C TRP A 101 -11.78 -8.91 10.94
N ASP A 102 -12.96 -8.32 11.08
CA ASP A 102 -14.22 -9.04 10.98
C ASP A 102 -14.79 -8.84 9.55
N ASP A 103 -15.08 -9.93 8.85
CA ASP A 103 -15.62 -9.88 7.49
C ASP A 103 -17.06 -9.35 7.43
N ALA A 104 -17.76 -9.25 8.55
CA ALA A 104 -19.04 -8.56 8.67
C ALA A 104 -18.92 -7.03 8.60
N TRP A 105 -17.72 -6.47 8.84
CA TRP A 105 -17.52 -5.04 8.72
C TRP A 105 -17.59 -4.58 7.27
N PRO A 106 -18.04 -3.33 7.03
CA PRO A 106 -17.99 -2.75 5.69
C PRO A 106 -16.59 -2.85 5.08
N SER A 107 -16.53 -3.16 3.79
CA SER A 107 -15.26 -3.12 3.07
C SER A 107 -14.69 -1.71 3.07
N PRO A 108 -13.41 -1.50 3.43
CA PRO A 108 -12.77 -0.20 3.28
C PRO A 108 -12.92 0.43 1.91
N ALA A 109 -12.95 -0.38 0.85
CA ALA A 109 -13.13 0.13 -0.51
C ALA A 109 -14.43 0.93 -0.69
N THR A 110 -15.50 0.60 0.03
CA THR A 110 -16.80 1.33 -0.08
C THR A 110 -16.75 2.72 0.51
N LEU A 111 -15.77 3.01 1.37
CA LEU A 111 -15.58 4.34 1.97
C LEU A 111 -14.82 5.28 1.04
N PHE A 112 -13.97 4.75 0.17
CA PHE A 112 -13.20 5.54 -0.79
C PHE A 112 -13.88 5.65 -2.16
N TRP A 113 -14.63 4.63 -2.55
CA TRP A 113 -15.25 4.52 -3.85
C TRP A 113 -16.77 4.48 -3.77
N PRO A 114 -17.51 5.11 -4.69
CA PRO A 114 -18.96 5.05 -4.69
C PRO A 114 -19.44 3.63 -4.93
N GLU A 115 -20.47 3.22 -4.19
CA GLU A 115 -21.23 2.01 -4.52
C GLU A 115 -22.20 2.26 -5.67
N SER A 116 -22.47 1.19 -6.44
CA SER A 116 -23.41 1.23 -7.55
C SER A 116 -24.77 1.80 -7.16
N GLY A 117 -25.26 2.77 -7.89
CA GLY A 117 -26.58 3.36 -7.69
C GLY A 117 -26.64 4.84 -7.35
N SER A 118 -25.51 5.54 -7.19
CA SER A 118 -25.46 6.95 -6.79
C SER A 118 -25.32 7.97 -7.94
N GLY A 119 -25.35 7.56 -9.20
CA GLY A 119 -25.28 8.49 -10.32
C GLY A 119 -24.92 7.86 -11.66
N GLU A 120 -25.46 8.38 -12.72
CA GLU A 120 -25.15 7.96 -14.09
C GLU A 120 -23.66 8.25 -14.40
N GLY A 121 -22.89 7.21 -14.76
CA GLY A 121 -21.56 7.31 -15.38
C GLY A 121 -20.34 6.97 -14.52
N GLU A 122 -20.43 6.93 -13.17
CA GLU A 122 -19.28 6.61 -12.31
C GLU A 122 -19.28 5.17 -11.78
N ASP A 123 -20.34 4.43 -12.10
CA ASP A 123 -20.64 3.13 -11.52
C ASP A 123 -19.73 2.03 -12.11
N GLY A 124 -18.85 1.52 -11.26
CA GLY A 124 -17.94 0.42 -11.60
C GLY A 124 -16.70 0.79 -12.40
N SER A 125 -16.33 2.07 -12.53
CA SER A 125 -15.07 2.46 -13.17
C SER A 125 -13.83 2.16 -12.31
N TRP A 126 -13.99 1.86 -11.04
CA TRP A 126 -12.94 1.64 -10.05
C TRP A 126 -12.70 0.17 -9.68
N ASP A 127 -13.62 -0.71 -10.00
CA ASP A 127 -13.61 -2.12 -9.58
C ASP A 127 -12.92 -3.07 -10.58
N HIS A 128 -12.09 -2.54 -11.47
CA HIS A 128 -11.35 -3.33 -12.44
C HIS A 128 -10.12 -4.01 -11.82
N HIS A 129 -9.80 -5.21 -12.32
CA HIS A 129 -8.57 -5.90 -11.96
C HIS A 129 -7.35 -5.06 -12.33
N PRO A 130 -6.32 -4.97 -11.48
CA PRO A 130 -5.19 -4.08 -11.71
C PRO A 130 -4.39 -4.41 -12.97
N THR A 131 -4.16 -5.69 -13.25
CA THR A 131 -3.26 -6.15 -14.32
C THR A 131 -3.95 -6.91 -15.44
N ILE A 132 -5.09 -7.56 -15.18
CA ILE A 132 -5.83 -8.36 -16.19
C ILE A 132 -6.97 -7.50 -16.73
N ALA A 133 -6.88 -7.14 -18.01
CA ALA A 133 -7.93 -6.34 -18.65
C ALA A 133 -9.27 -7.11 -18.73
N GLY A 134 -10.37 -6.42 -18.49
CA GLY A 134 -11.72 -6.97 -18.62
C GLY A 134 -12.28 -7.63 -17.37
N LEU A 135 -11.46 -7.96 -16.36
CA LEU A 135 -11.94 -8.53 -15.10
C LEU A 135 -12.39 -7.44 -14.12
N ARG A 136 -13.47 -7.72 -13.39
CA ARG A 136 -14.07 -6.82 -12.40
C ARG A 136 -14.45 -7.54 -11.11
N PHE A 137 -14.27 -6.87 -9.96
CA PHE A 137 -14.51 -7.46 -8.64
C PHE A 137 -15.96 -7.81 -8.35
N ARG A 138 -16.90 -7.01 -8.80
CA ARG A 138 -18.30 -7.11 -8.38
C ARG A 138 -19.20 -7.70 -9.46
N GLN A 139 -18.59 -8.25 -10.48
CA GLN A 139 -19.30 -8.83 -11.63
C GLN A 139 -18.93 -10.29 -11.83
N VAL A 140 -19.76 -10.98 -12.57
CA VAL A 140 -19.46 -12.29 -13.09
C VAL A 140 -18.45 -12.13 -14.24
N ASN A 141 -17.27 -12.68 -14.08
CA ASN A 141 -16.26 -12.74 -15.12
C ASN A 141 -16.37 -14.09 -15.81
N ALA A 142 -16.98 -14.13 -17.00
CA ALA A 142 -17.04 -15.34 -17.79
C ALA A 142 -15.63 -15.80 -18.20
N LEU A 143 -15.38 -17.10 -18.13
CA LEU A 143 -14.11 -17.66 -18.63
C LEU A 143 -14.08 -17.65 -20.16
N PRO A 144 -12.90 -17.44 -20.78
CA PRO A 144 -12.72 -17.54 -22.22
C PRO A 144 -13.18 -18.90 -22.77
N GLU A 145 -13.69 -18.91 -24.01
CA GLU A 145 -14.04 -20.17 -24.68
C GLU A 145 -12.80 -20.93 -25.16
N ASP A 146 -11.74 -20.21 -25.53
CA ASP A 146 -10.48 -20.82 -25.95
C ASP A 146 -9.68 -21.36 -24.76
N ASP A 147 -9.32 -22.64 -24.81
CA ASP A 147 -8.61 -23.35 -23.74
C ASP A 147 -7.25 -22.71 -23.40
N LYS A 148 -6.55 -22.15 -24.38
CA LYS A 148 -5.25 -21.52 -24.19
C LYS A 148 -5.38 -20.18 -23.46
N ASP A 149 -6.38 -19.39 -23.85
CA ASP A 149 -6.67 -18.12 -23.20
C ASP A 149 -7.20 -18.33 -21.79
N MET A 150 -8.06 -19.33 -21.59
CA MET A 150 -8.55 -19.73 -20.27
C MET A 150 -7.39 -20.14 -19.36
N ARG A 151 -6.48 -21.02 -19.83
CA ARG A 151 -5.29 -21.44 -19.05
C ARG A 151 -4.39 -20.26 -18.72
N ARG A 152 -4.17 -19.33 -19.66
CA ARG A 152 -3.37 -18.14 -19.42
C ARG A 152 -4.01 -17.26 -18.35
N LEU A 153 -5.30 -16.98 -18.48
CA LEU A 153 -6.05 -16.16 -17.52
C LEU A 153 -5.99 -16.73 -16.10
N LEU A 154 -6.27 -18.03 -15.92
CA LEU A 154 -6.26 -18.67 -14.60
C LEU A 154 -4.86 -18.72 -13.99
N ARG A 155 -3.83 -18.93 -14.79
CA ARG A 155 -2.43 -18.85 -14.33
C ARG A 155 -2.02 -17.44 -13.91
N ASP A 156 -2.41 -16.43 -14.68
CA ASP A 156 -2.11 -15.04 -14.35
C ASP A 156 -2.89 -14.61 -13.11
N ALA A 157 -4.14 -15.09 -12.95
CA ALA A 157 -4.96 -14.87 -11.76
C ALA A 157 -4.32 -15.50 -10.50
N ALA A 158 -3.81 -16.74 -10.59
CA ALA A 158 -3.16 -17.40 -9.45
C ALA A 158 -1.91 -16.67 -8.95
N ARG A 159 -1.24 -15.88 -9.81
CA ARG A 159 -0.08 -15.04 -9.43
C ARG A 159 -0.44 -13.75 -8.72
N GLU A 160 -1.71 -13.36 -8.79
CA GLU A 160 -2.19 -12.15 -8.16
C GLU A 160 -2.50 -12.41 -6.68
N ALA A 161 -1.66 -11.88 -5.79
CA ALA A 161 -1.76 -12.14 -4.35
C ALA A 161 -2.64 -11.12 -3.58
N TRP A 162 -3.10 -10.05 -4.24
CA TRP A 162 -3.92 -9.01 -3.62
C TRP A 162 -5.39 -9.40 -3.48
N CYS A 163 -5.87 -10.30 -4.31
CA CYS A 163 -7.24 -10.78 -4.27
C CYS A 163 -7.29 -12.32 -4.23
N VAL A 164 -8.45 -12.84 -3.90
CA VAL A 164 -8.75 -14.27 -3.91
C VAL A 164 -9.55 -14.57 -5.17
N HIS A 165 -9.02 -15.43 -6.02
CA HIS A 165 -9.71 -15.85 -7.23
C HIS A 165 -10.52 -17.12 -6.95
N VAL A 166 -11.79 -17.08 -7.31
CA VAL A 166 -12.73 -18.20 -7.17
C VAL A 166 -13.22 -18.59 -8.55
N VAL A 167 -13.06 -19.86 -8.90
CA VAL A 167 -13.67 -20.41 -10.12
C VAL A 167 -14.95 -21.14 -9.75
N VAL A 168 -16.08 -20.65 -10.25
CA VAL A 168 -17.42 -21.23 -10.04
C VAL A 168 -17.86 -21.92 -11.32
N HIS A 169 -18.28 -23.18 -11.22
CA HIS A 169 -18.91 -23.88 -12.33
C HIS A 169 -20.44 -23.74 -12.23
N GLU A 170 -21.05 -23.19 -13.27
CA GLU A 170 -22.49 -23.05 -13.32
C GLU A 170 -23.19 -24.41 -13.30
N ALA A 171 -24.18 -24.56 -12.42
CA ALA A 171 -25.12 -25.65 -12.52
C ALA A 171 -26.18 -25.32 -13.59
N MET A 172 -26.76 -26.33 -14.18
CA MET A 172 -27.76 -26.18 -15.26
C MET A 172 -29.14 -25.67 -14.77
N THR A 173 -29.18 -24.94 -13.65
CA THR A 173 -30.46 -24.38 -13.15
C THR A 173 -30.71 -23.00 -13.75
N PRO A 174 -31.87 -22.74 -14.32
CA PRO A 174 -32.19 -21.47 -14.99
C PRO A 174 -32.57 -20.35 -14.01
N ASP A 175 -32.28 -20.47 -12.73
CA ASP A 175 -32.69 -19.51 -11.72
C ASP A 175 -32.01 -18.15 -11.93
N GLU A 176 -32.80 -17.08 -11.95
CA GLU A 176 -32.29 -15.70 -12.05
C GLU A 176 -31.34 -15.33 -10.90
N GLN A 177 -31.58 -15.88 -9.72
CA GLN A 177 -30.74 -15.64 -8.52
C GLN A 177 -29.37 -16.28 -8.67
N GLY A 178 -29.25 -17.44 -9.30
CA GLY A 178 -27.99 -18.07 -9.63
C GLY A 178 -27.14 -17.30 -10.64
N ARG A 179 -27.70 -16.28 -11.28
CA ARG A 179 -26.97 -15.38 -12.18
C ARG A 179 -26.41 -14.16 -11.49
N LEU A 180 -26.76 -13.94 -10.22
CA LEU A 180 -26.22 -12.82 -9.46
C LEU A 180 -24.72 -13.00 -9.24
N PRO A 181 -23.93 -11.90 -9.28
CA PRO A 181 -22.54 -11.94 -8.88
C PRO A 181 -22.38 -12.44 -7.45
N LEU A 182 -21.42 -13.32 -7.22
CA LEU A 182 -21.09 -13.86 -5.90
C LEU A 182 -20.86 -12.73 -4.87
N ALA A 183 -20.29 -11.61 -5.30
CA ALA A 183 -20.06 -10.44 -4.46
C ALA A 183 -21.32 -9.93 -3.74
N ARG A 184 -22.53 -10.17 -4.27
CA ARG A 184 -23.79 -9.80 -3.59
C ARG A 184 -24.11 -10.69 -2.40
N LEU A 185 -23.58 -11.90 -2.40
CA LEU A 185 -23.84 -12.95 -1.41
C LEU A 185 -22.70 -13.07 -0.37
N LEU A 186 -21.56 -12.43 -0.64
CA LEU A 186 -20.43 -12.43 0.26
C LEU A 186 -20.61 -11.42 1.41
N PRO A 187 -20.05 -11.73 2.60
CA PRO A 187 -19.88 -10.75 3.67
C PRO A 187 -19.23 -9.46 3.15
N PRO A 188 -19.61 -8.29 3.66
CA PRO A 188 -19.12 -7.00 3.16
C PRO A 188 -17.59 -6.90 3.08
N GLY A 189 -16.87 -7.40 4.09
CA GLY A 189 -15.41 -7.35 4.15
C GLY A 189 -14.68 -8.18 3.07
N LEU A 190 -15.37 -9.15 2.46
CA LEU A 190 -14.82 -10.01 1.41
C LEU A 190 -15.15 -9.54 -0.02
N ARG A 191 -16.17 -8.69 -0.21
CA ARG A 191 -16.71 -8.31 -1.54
C ARG A 191 -15.67 -7.74 -2.50
N HIS A 192 -14.69 -7.01 -2.01
CA HIS A 192 -13.66 -6.34 -2.83
C HIS A 192 -12.28 -7.02 -2.73
N ARG A 193 -12.28 -8.26 -2.20
CA ARG A 193 -11.10 -9.12 -2.14
C ARG A 193 -11.27 -10.40 -2.97
N VAL A 194 -12.50 -10.67 -3.42
CA VAL A 194 -12.84 -11.88 -4.17
C VAL A 194 -13.15 -11.53 -5.61
N MET A 195 -12.47 -12.22 -6.53
CA MET A 195 -12.67 -12.15 -7.96
C MET A 195 -13.33 -13.45 -8.43
N GLU A 196 -14.56 -13.36 -8.90
CA GLU A 196 -15.33 -14.50 -9.40
C GLU A 196 -15.02 -14.75 -10.87
N HIS A 197 -14.65 -15.99 -11.21
CA HIS A 197 -14.56 -16.50 -12.56
C HIS A 197 -15.63 -17.56 -12.74
N ARG A 198 -16.48 -17.43 -13.75
CA ARG A 198 -17.58 -18.37 -13.97
C ARG A 198 -17.37 -19.21 -15.22
N ALA A 199 -17.36 -20.52 -15.03
CA ALA A 199 -17.33 -21.51 -16.09
C ALA A 199 -18.73 -21.92 -16.47
N ALA A 200 -19.09 -21.79 -17.74
CA ALA A 200 -20.37 -22.26 -18.28
C ALA A 200 -20.47 -23.80 -18.20
N PRO A 201 -21.69 -24.37 -18.22
CA PRO A 201 -21.89 -25.81 -18.08
C PRO A 201 -21.06 -26.68 -19.02
N GLN A 202 -20.86 -26.24 -20.25
CA GLN A 202 -20.08 -26.94 -21.27
C GLN A 202 -18.56 -26.85 -21.08
N GLN A 203 -18.09 -25.88 -20.28
CA GLN A 203 -16.66 -25.63 -20.07
C GLN A 203 -16.01 -26.50 -18.98
N LEU A 204 -16.78 -27.37 -18.27
CA LEU A 204 -16.27 -28.14 -17.13
C LEU A 204 -14.97 -28.90 -17.45
N ARG A 205 -14.91 -29.55 -18.63
CA ARG A 205 -13.71 -30.30 -19.02
C ARG A 205 -12.54 -29.40 -19.34
N GLY A 206 -12.76 -28.30 -20.04
CA GLY A 206 -11.74 -27.32 -20.41
C GLY A 206 -11.17 -26.63 -19.20
N VAL A 207 -12.03 -26.17 -18.27
CA VAL A 207 -11.58 -25.50 -17.06
C VAL A 207 -10.78 -26.41 -16.13
N ASN A 208 -11.21 -27.67 -15.94
CA ASN A 208 -10.47 -28.65 -15.14
C ASN A 208 -9.14 -29.03 -15.78
N TRP A 209 -9.09 -29.06 -17.12
CA TRP A 209 -7.83 -29.23 -17.81
C TRP A 209 -6.88 -28.03 -17.61
N ALA A 210 -7.42 -26.80 -17.61
CA ALA A 210 -6.65 -25.58 -17.35
C ALA A 210 -6.18 -25.49 -15.88
N LEU A 211 -7.00 -25.94 -14.93
CA LEU A 211 -6.71 -25.96 -13.49
C LEU A 211 -5.73 -27.04 -13.05
N LYS A 212 -5.52 -28.06 -13.88
CA LYS A 212 -4.60 -29.17 -13.57
C LYS A 212 -3.20 -28.72 -13.24
N ASP A 213 -2.68 -27.70 -13.93
CA ASP A 213 -1.36 -27.14 -13.71
C ASP A 213 -1.25 -26.45 -12.33
N LEU A 214 -2.40 -26.05 -11.75
CA LEU A 214 -2.49 -25.44 -10.42
C LEU A 214 -2.82 -26.48 -9.32
N GLY A 215 -2.96 -27.77 -9.69
CA GLY A 215 -3.24 -28.85 -8.74
C GLY A 215 -4.65 -28.85 -8.17
N VAL A 216 -5.60 -28.13 -8.78
CA VAL A 216 -6.97 -28.00 -8.30
C VAL A 216 -7.99 -28.39 -9.37
N GLU A 217 -9.22 -28.67 -8.95
CA GLU A 217 -10.33 -29.05 -9.80
C GLU A 217 -11.61 -28.39 -9.32
N VAL A 218 -12.40 -27.82 -10.25
CA VAL A 218 -13.72 -27.31 -9.93
C VAL A 218 -14.75 -28.41 -10.05
N PRO A 219 -15.56 -28.66 -9.00
CA PRO A 219 -16.65 -29.64 -9.06
C PRO A 219 -17.79 -29.12 -9.94
N ARG A 220 -18.58 -30.05 -10.49
CA ARG A 220 -19.81 -29.68 -11.24
C ARG A 220 -20.78 -28.97 -10.29
N GLY A 221 -21.15 -27.71 -10.61
CA GLY A 221 -22.02 -26.89 -9.77
C GLY A 221 -21.37 -26.45 -8.46
N GLY A 222 -20.06 -26.58 -8.35
CA GLY A 222 -19.27 -26.16 -7.21
C GLY A 222 -18.31 -25.01 -7.53
N ALA A 223 -17.41 -24.74 -6.61
CA ALA A 223 -16.38 -23.72 -6.75
C ALA A 223 -15.03 -24.22 -6.22
N VAL A 224 -13.96 -23.62 -6.69
CA VAL A 224 -12.61 -23.82 -6.17
C VAL A 224 -11.91 -22.48 -6.00
N LEU A 225 -11.21 -22.32 -4.87
CA LEU A 225 -10.33 -21.20 -4.63
C LEU A 225 -8.99 -21.48 -5.31
N LEU A 226 -8.48 -20.53 -6.10
CA LEU A 226 -7.17 -20.72 -6.73
C LEU A 226 -6.06 -20.59 -5.68
N PRO A 227 -5.07 -21.53 -5.67
CA PRO A 227 -3.90 -21.37 -4.85
C PRO A 227 -3.10 -20.15 -5.29
N PRO A 228 -2.47 -19.42 -4.36
CA PRO A 228 -1.49 -18.41 -4.73
C PRO A 228 -0.26 -19.08 -5.37
N ASP A 229 0.37 -18.42 -6.34
CA ASP A 229 1.63 -18.88 -6.95
C ASP A 229 2.79 -17.96 -6.49
N PRO A 230 3.78 -18.45 -5.74
CA PRO A 230 3.96 -19.85 -5.31
C PRO A 230 2.96 -20.25 -4.22
N ALA A 231 2.51 -21.49 -4.31
CA ALA A 231 1.69 -22.07 -3.24
C ALA A 231 2.48 -22.09 -1.91
N PRO A 232 1.83 -21.83 -0.77
CA PRO A 232 2.47 -22.00 0.53
C PRO A 232 3.00 -23.43 0.68
N GLU A 233 4.23 -23.59 1.18
CA GLU A 233 4.84 -24.90 1.39
C GLU A 233 4.05 -25.75 2.38
N ASP A 234 3.39 -25.10 3.35
CA ASP A 234 2.51 -25.72 4.33
C ASP A 234 1.13 -25.05 4.33
N GLY A 235 0.07 -25.84 4.13
CA GLY A 235 -1.28 -25.43 4.47
C GLY A 235 -2.28 -25.23 3.32
N TYR A 236 -1.92 -25.35 2.03
CA TYR A 236 -2.90 -25.38 0.97
C TYR A 236 -3.26 -26.81 0.57
N ASP A 237 -4.45 -27.27 0.93
CA ASP A 237 -5.07 -28.48 0.36
C ASP A 237 -6.17 -28.08 -0.62
N GLY A 238 -5.99 -28.38 -1.89
CA GLY A 238 -6.98 -28.11 -2.93
C GLY A 238 -8.36 -28.74 -2.69
N ARG A 239 -8.42 -29.79 -1.84
CA ARG A 239 -9.69 -30.42 -1.45
C ARG A 239 -10.44 -29.62 -0.40
N GLU A 240 -9.74 -29.02 0.55
CA GLU A 240 -10.34 -28.17 1.59
C GLU A 240 -10.86 -26.85 1.03
N HIS A 241 -10.29 -26.41 -0.10
CA HIS A 241 -10.64 -25.17 -0.78
C HIS A 241 -11.52 -25.40 -2.02
N SER A 242 -12.05 -26.61 -2.18
CA SER A 242 -13.01 -27.00 -3.21
C SER A 242 -14.39 -27.24 -2.60
N VAL A 243 -15.34 -26.43 -2.97
CA VAL A 243 -16.73 -26.50 -2.50
C VAL A 243 -17.56 -27.25 -3.51
N ARG A 244 -18.22 -28.32 -3.08
CA ARG A 244 -18.95 -29.22 -3.99
C ARG A 244 -20.31 -28.67 -4.46
N SER A 245 -20.89 -27.76 -3.69
CA SER A 245 -22.19 -27.20 -3.98
C SER A 245 -22.14 -25.70 -3.74
N VAL A 246 -22.14 -24.94 -4.82
CA VAL A 246 -22.51 -23.53 -4.80
C VAL A 246 -23.92 -23.45 -5.34
N PHE A 247 -24.90 -23.13 -4.41
CA PHE A 247 -26.24 -22.99 -4.83
C PHE A 247 -26.39 -21.90 -5.82
N LEU A 248 -27.20 -22.18 -6.78
CA LEU A 248 -27.65 -21.25 -7.77
C LEU A 248 -29.15 -21.00 -7.60
N ASP A 249 -29.70 -21.36 -6.47
CA ASP A 249 -31.11 -21.22 -6.07
C ASP A 249 -31.38 -19.98 -5.22
N GLY A 250 -30.34 -19.14 -5.01
CA GLY A 250 -30.44 -17.94 -4.20
C GLY A 250 -30.27 -18.16 -2.70
N SER A 251 -30.01 -19.38 -2.26
CA SER A 251 -29.61 -19.63 -0.89
C SER A 251 -28.22 -19.07 -0.59
N GLU A 252 -27.88 -18.86 0.68
CA GLU A 252 -26.58 -18.33 1.08
C GLU A 252 -25.47 -19.35 0.79
N PRO A 253 -24.32 -18.96 0.18
CA PRO A 253 -23.21 -19.85 -0.11
C PRO A 253 -22.35 -20.18 1.12
N ALA A 254 -22.98 -20.72 2.17
CA ALA A 254 -22.36 -20.90 3.47
C ALA A 254 -21.04 -21.70 3.42
N GLU A 255 -20.97 -22.78 2.62
CA GLU A 255 -19.76 -23.57 2.46
C GLU A 255 -18.65 -22.74 1.80
N LEU A 256 -18.97 -21.97 0.75
CA LEU A 256 -17.99 -21.13 0.06
C LEU A 256 -17.51 -19.98 0.93
N VAL A 257 -18.39 -19.34 1.70
CA VAL A 257 -18.03 -18.30 2.66
C VAL A 257 -17.10 -18.87 3.73
N THR A 258 -17.37 -20.08 4.23
CA THR A 258 -16.51 -20.76 5.19
C THR A 258 -15.14 -21.08 4.60
N ALA A 259 -15.08 -21.61 3.39
CA ALA A 259 -13.84 -21.89 2.69
C ALA A 259 -13.03 -20.61 2.43
N LEU A 260 -13.70 -19.52 2.04
CA LEU A 260 -13.07 -18.20 1.84
C LEU A 260 -12.47 -17.64 3.14
N ARG A 261 -13.22 -17.71 4.25
CA ARG A 261 -12.73 -17.30 5.59
C ARG A 261 -11.49 -18.09 5.97
N HIS A 262 -11.54 -19.40 5.82
CA HIS A 262 -10.39 -20.25 6.12
C HIS A 262 -9.19 -19.90 5.22
N PHE A 263 -9.40 -19.75 3.93
CA PHE A 263 -8.36 -19.38 2.97
C PHE A 263 -7.74 -18.00 3.27
N VAL A 264 -8.54 -17.01 3.65
CA VAL A 264 -8.05 -15.66 3.99
C VAL A 264 -7.26 -15.66 5.30
N ALA A 265 -7.60 -16.56 6.23
CA ALA A 265 -6.91 -16.72 7.52
C ALA A 265 -5.59 -17.49 7.42
N LEU A 266 -5.30 -18.18 6.29
CA LEU A 266 -4.02 -18.87 6.11
C LEU A 266 -2.84 -17.90 6.19
N PRO A 267 -1.75 -18.29 6.84
CA PRO A 267 -0.50 -17.52 6.81
C PRO A 267 -0.02 -17.40 5.36
N ARG A 268 -0.03 -16.18 4.83
CA ARG A 268 0.40 -15.89 3.47
C ARG A 268 1.39 -14.73 3.49
N PRO A 269 2.39 -14.74 2.59
CA PRO A 269 3.27 -13.59 2.45
C PRO A 269 2.45 -12.37 2.02
N LEU A 270 2.86 -11.20 2.49
CA LEU A 270 2.30 -9.94 2.01
C LEU A 270 2.47 -9.84 0.48
N PRO A 271 1.43 -9.42 -0.27
CA PRO A 271 1.56 -9.16 -1.68
C PRO A 271 2.63 -8.11 -1.96
N GLN A 272 3.28 -8.21 -3.13
CA GLN A 272 4.29 -7.23 -3.53
C GLN A 272 3.72 -5.80 -3.47
N GLY A 273 4.41 -4.90 -2.77
CA GLY A 273 3.99 -3.52 -2.54
C GLY A 273 2.97 -3.32 -1.39
N ALA A 274 2.48 -4.40 -0.76
CA ALA A 274 1.60 -4.29 0.42
C ALA A 274 2.40 -3.99 1.69
N GLU A 275 3.62 -4.54 1.80
CA GLU A 275 4.52 -4.25 2.91
C GLU A 275 4.92 -2.77 2.93
N GLU A 276 5.28 -2.21 1.76
CA GLU A 276 5.57 -0.80 1.59
C GLU A 276 4.35 0.07 1.96
N ALA A 277 3.17 -0.27 1.42
CA ALA A 277 1.94 0.46 1.71
C ALA A 277 1.54 0.41 3.20
N LEU A 278 1.80 -0.71 3.89
CA LEU A 278 1.57 -0.86 5.33
C LEU A 278 2.57 -0.04 6.15
N THR A 279 3.84 -0.06 5.76
CA THR A 279 4.87 0.78 6.37
C THR A 279 4.52 2.26 6.23
N ASP A 280 4.11 2.68 5.04
CA ASP A 280 3.63 4.04 4.80
C ASP A 280 2.41 4.41 5.64
N LEU A 281 1.45 3.49 5.81
CA LEU A 281 0.30 3.70 6.69
C LEU A 281 0.71 3.92 8.14
N ARG A 282 1.75 3.24 8.63
CA ARG A 282 2.20 3.31 10.03
C ARG A 282 3.13 4.50 10.29
N ASP A 283 4.10 4.73 9.41
CA ASP A 283 5.18 5.69 9.62
C ASP A 283 4.81 7.08 9.10
N ASN A 284 4.07 7.16 7.99
CA ASN A 284 3.71 8.39 7.31
C ASN A 284 2.23 8.80 7.53
N TRP A 285 1.59 8.26 8.58
CA TRP A 285 0.22 8.61 8.93
C TRP A 285 0.10 10.05 9.38
N THR A 286 -0.77 10.84 8.71
CA THR A 286 -0.95 12.28 8.98
C THR A 286 -2.20 12.59 9.80
N LEU A 287 -3.23 11.74 9.73
CA LEU A 287 -4.51 11.95 10.37
C LEU A 287 -4.49 11.49 11.85
N MET A 288 -3.60 12.08 12.63
CA MET A 288 -3.46 11.77 14.05
C MET A 288 -4.43 12.56 14.92
N THR A 289 -4.90 11.94 15.99
CA THR A 289 -5.55 12.67 17.10
C THR A 289 -4.52 13.52 17.83
N LEU A 290 -4.97 14.54 18.56
CA LEU A 290 -4.08 15.33 19.43
C LEU A 290 -3.33 14.45 20.45
N GLN A 291 -3.98 13.40 20.95
CA GLN A 291 -3.35 12.44 21.86
C GLN A 291 -2.24 11.64 21.18
N GLU A 292 -2.49 11.12 19.98
CA GLU A 292 -1.49 10.39 19.19
C GLU A 292 -0.32 11.29 18.80
N GLN A 293 -0.58 12.56 18.43
CA GLN A 293 0.46 13.55 18.19
C GLN A 293 1.31 13.78 19.43
N LEU A 294 0.68 13.99 20.57
CA LEU A 294 1.38 14.18 21.84
C LEU A 294 2.25 12.96 22.22
N GLU A 295 1.73 11.77 22.03
CA GLU A 295 2.48 10.54 22.28
C GLU A 295 3.66 10.37 21.31
N ARG A 296 3.48 10.72 20.05
CA ARG A 296 4.56 10.71 19.03
C ARG A 296 5.67 11.69 19.43
N GLU A 297 5.31 12.93 19.76
CA GLU A 297 6.27 13.95 20.19
C GLU A 297 7.02 13.53 21.48
N ARG A 298 6.33 12.92 22.44
CA ARG A 298 6.96 12.38 23.64
C ARG A 298 7.97 11.28 23.32
N ARG A 299 7.67 10.39 22.40
CA ARG A 299 8.61 9.34 21.96
C ARG A 299 9.82 9.94 21.25
N LEU A 300 9.62 10.94 20.40
CA LEU A 300 10.71 11.65 19.72
C LEU A 300 11.62 12.35 20.74
N VAL A 301 11.04 13.05 21.71
CA VAL A 301 11.82 13.70 22.79
C VAL A 301 12.62 12.66 23.59
N ALA A 302 12.03 11.52 23.92
CA ALA A 302 12.73 10.45 24.63
C ALA A 302 13.91 9.88 23.81
N MET A 303 13.68 9.63 22.52
CA MET A 303 14.73 9.16 21.59
C MET A 303 15.87 10.18 21.44
N TYR A 304 15.55 11.48 21.31
CA TYR A 304 16.58 12.52 21.25
C TYR A 304 17.34 12.68 22.57
N ALA A 305 16.67 12.53 23.71
CA ALA A 305 17.32 12.54 25.01
C ALA A 305 18.32 11.38 25.17
N GLU A 306 17.94 10.19 24.75
CA GLU A 306 18.82 9.02 24.75
C GLU A 306 20.01 9.19 23.79
N ALA A 307 19.76 9.71 22.58
CA ALA A 307 20.83 10.01 21.62
C ALA A 307 21.82 11.07 22.17
N LEU A 308 21.33 12.12 22.82
CA LEU A 308 22.13 13.13 23.46
C LEU A 308 22.97 12.55 24.60
N GLU A 309 22.42 11.67 25.42
CA GLU A 309 23.15 10.98 26.46
C GLU A 309 24.28 10.10 25.90
N ALA A 310 23.97 9.34 24.81
CA ALA A 310 24.97 8.54 24.11
C ALA A 310 26.10 9.38 23.51
N MET A 311 25.79 10.52 22.91
CA MET A 311 26.77 11.46 22.37
C MET A 311 27.62 12.06 23.50
N THR A 312 27.02 12.39 24.64
CA THR A 312 27.75 12.94 25.81
C THR A 312 28.71 11.91 26.36
N LYS A 313 28.26 10.67 26.54
CA LYS A 313 29.16 9.57 26.98
C LYS A 313 30.29 9.33 25.98
N SER A 314 30.00 9.34 24.69
CA SER A 314 31.04 9.22 23.65
C SER A 314 32.05 10.37 23.71
N ARG A 315 31.60 11.61 23.84
CA ARG A 315 32.47 12.79 24.00
C ARG A 315 33.39 12.65 25.21
N ASP A 316 32.83 12.25 26.34
CA ASP A 316 33.59 12.13 27.59
C ASP A 316 34.65 11.01 27.52
N LEU A 317 34.32 9.87 26.84
CA LEU A 317 35.32 8.83 26.54
C LEU A 317 36.43 9.32 25.62
N TYR A 318 36.14 10.09 24.59
CA TYR A 318 37.15 10.67 23.71
C TYR A 318 38.02 11.69 24.45
N LYS A 319 37.44 12.49 25.35
CA LYS A 319 38.19 13.44 26.19
C LYS A 319 39.12 12.69 27.10
N GLN A 320 38.67 11.65 27.79
CA GLN A 320 39.52 10.83 28.66
C GLN A 320 40.67 10.18 27.88
N ALA A 321 40.37 9.58 26.70
CA ALA A 321 41.41 8.98 25.88
C ALA A 321 42.42 10.00 25.36
N ALA A 322 42.01 11.24 25.10
CA ALA A 322 42.92 12.33 24.72
C ALA A 322 43.81 12.77 25.90
N GLU A 323 43.26 12.86 27.11
CA GLU A 323 43.99 13.18 28.33
C GLU A 323 45.03 12.09 28.63
N GLU A 324 44.68 10.82 28.60
CA GLU A 324 45.59 9.68 28.77
C GLU A 324 46.72 9.67 27.72
N ALA A 325 46.37 9.98 26.44
CA ALA A 325 47.39 10.09 25.39
C ALA A 325 48.35 11.24 25.60
N LEU A 326 47.89 12.39 26.12
CA LEU A 326 48.74 13.54 26.47
C LEU A 326 49.65 13.22 27.65
N GLU A 327 49.15 12.55 28.69
CA GLU A 327 49.98 12.11 29.84
C GLU A 327 51.04 11.10 29.39
N ALA A 328 50.69 10.13 28.53
CA ALA A 328 51.67 9.20 27.98
C ALA A 328 52.75 9.89 27.15
N LEU A 329 52.40 10.91 26.36
CA LEU A 329 53.35 11.74 25.61
C LEU A 329 54.26 12.56 26.53
N ALA A 330 53.75 13.13 27.62
CA ALA A 330 54.52 13.86 28.61
C ALA A 330 55.53 12.92 29.30
N ALA A 331 55.10 11.73 29.73
CA ALA A 331 55.99 10.73 30.33
C ALA A 331 57.09 10.27 29.35
N TYR A 332 56.84 10.20 28.07
CA TYR A 332 57.83 9.87 27.05
C TYR A 332 58.85 10.98 26.83
N ARG A 333 58.48 12.23 27.08
CA ARG A 333 59.32 13.40 26.91
C ARG A 333 60.30 13.56 28.08
N ASP A 334 59.95 13.11 29.30
CA ASP A 334 60.73 13.19 30.51
C ASP A 334 61.66 11.98 30.70
N VAL A 335 61.67 10.98 29.80
CA VAL A 335 62.65 9.89 29.85
C VAL A 335 64.02 10.44 29.35
N PRO A 336 65.04 10.51 30.16
CA PRO A 336 66.39 10.95 29.71
C PRO A 336 66.88 9.94 28.65
N VAL A 337 67.11 10.44 27.44
CA VAL A 337 67.70 9.63 26.35
C VAL A 337 69.10 9.19 26.78
N PRO A 338 69.36 7.88 27.01
CA PRO A 338 70.70 7.42 27.21
C PRO A 338 71.50 7.64 25.91
N ALA A 339 72.66 8.23 26.03
CA ALA A 339 73.60 8.48 24.95
C ALA A 339 73.94 7.18 24.23
N VAL A 340 73.37 7.02 23.04
CA VAL A 340 73.59 5.84 22.17
C VAL A 340 74.90 6.07 21.39
N PRO A 341 75.84 5.11 21.41
CA PRO A 341 77.03 5.17 20.57
C PRO A 341 76.57 5.03 19.11
N GLN A 342 77.15 5.85 18.24
CA GLN A 342 76.89 5.82 16.78
C GLN A 342 77.23 4.45 16.21
N GLN A 343 76.21 3.66 15.81
CA GLN A 343 76.35 2.52 14.94
C GLN A 343 75.57 2.75 13.65
N ARG A 344 76.20 2.34 12.53
CA ARG A 344 75.83 2.46 11.12
C ARG A 344 74.43 2.05 10.77
N PRO A 345 73.86 2.56 9.63
CA PRO A 345 72.45 2.40 9.31
C PRO A 345 72.17 1.01 8.77
N ALA A 346 71.30 0.27 9.47
CA ALA A 346 70.60 -0.90 8.96
C ALA A 346 69.11 -0.59 8.96
N ALA A 347 68.48 -0.97 7.85
CA ALA A 347 67.06 -1.08 7.51
C ALA A 347 66.03 -0.34 8.38
N ARG A 348 65.38 0.61 7.78
CA ARG A 348 64.23 1.37 8.33
C ARG A 348 63.07 0.47 8.64
N THR A 349 62.87 0.12 9.88
CA THR A 349 61.56 -0.31 10.42
C THR A 349 60.68 0.93 10.57
N PRO A 350 59.39 0.90 10.18
CA PRO A 350 58.51 2.05 10.31
C PRO A 350 58.32 2.37 11.80
N THR A 351 58.59 3.61 12.16
CA THR A 351 58.48 4.15 13.51
C THR A 351 57.03 4.05 14.02
N ALA A 352 56.81 3.75 15.29
CA ALA A 352 55.49 3.65 15.94
C ALA A 352 54.57 4.83 15.63
N LEU A 353 55.12 6.04 15.42
CA LEU A 353 54.43 7.24 14.95
C LEU A 353 53.82 7.07 13.52
N GLN A 354 54.48 6.33 12.62
CA GLN A 354 53.94 6.08 11.27
C GLN A 354 52.84 5.00 11.28
N GLN A 355 52.82 4.14 12.28
CA GLN A 355 51.72 3.20 12.49
C GLN A 355 50.51 3.90 13.10
N LEU A 356 50.69 4.82 14.03
CA LEU A 356 49.59 5.61 14.60
C LEU A 356 48.95 6.55 13.57
N THR A 357 49.71 7.19 12.69
CA THR A 357 49.16 8.02 11.62
C THR A 357 48.37 7.18 10.61
N ARG A 358 48.80 5.96 10.26
CA ARG A 358 48.09 5.07 9.38
C ARG A 358 46.78 4.54 9.98
N THR A 359 46.73 4.29 11.29
CA THR A 359 45.49 3.90 11.99
C THR A 359 44.53 5.09 12.10
N PHE A 360 45.06 6.31 12.33
CA PHE A 360 44.24 7.54 12.35
C PHE A 360 43.64 7.89 10.99
N GLU A 361 44.38 7.68 9.89
CA GLU A 361 43.84 7.87 8.53
C GLU A 361 42.80 6.82 8.16
N ARG A 362 42.96 5.56 8.60
CA ARG A 362 41.92 4.53 8.41
C ARG A 362 40.63 4.84 9.18
N LEU A 363 40.72 5.35 10.41
CA LEU A 363 39.60 5.80 11.21
C LEU A 363 38.89 7.01 10.59
N LYS A 364 39.64 7.93 9.98
CA LYS A 364 39.11 9.11 9.30
C LYS A 364 38.36 8.74 8.00
N LEU A 365 38.83 7.72 7.29
CA LEU A 365 38.14 7.18 6.08
C LEU A 365 36.86 6.43 6.43
N THR A 366 36.81 5.69 7.52
CA THR A 366 35.58 5.02 8.00
C THR A 366 34.55 6.01 8.55
N ALA A 367 34.99 7.11 9.19
CA ALA A 367 34.08 8.17 9.64
C ALA A 367 33.47 8.96 8.47
N LYS A 368 34.24 9.19 7.39
CA LYS A 368 33.77 9.92 6.20
C LYS A 368 32.80 9.11 5.33
N GLY A 369 32.92 7.78 5.34
CA GLY A 369 31.98 6.88 4.67
C GLY A 369 30.61 6.76 5.35
N ARG A 370 30.53 7.13 6.64
CA ARG A 370 29.28 7.07 7.44
C ARG A 370 28.51 8.40 7.44
N GLN A 371 29.11 9.48 6.97
CA GLN A 371 28.47 10.80 6.85
C GLN A 371 27.77 11.06 5.50
N GLN A 372 27.81 10.11 4.55
CA GLN A 372 27.16 10.25 3.25
C GLN A 372 25.82 9.49 3.13
N ALA A 373 25.28 8.98 4.22
CA ALA A 373 23.96 8.35 4.24
C ALA A 373 23.06 9.07 5.25
N GLY A 374 22.36 10.11 4.77
CA GLY A 374 21.26 10.75 5.46
C GLY A 374 21.08 12.22 5.05
N PRO A 375 19.98 12.59 4.37
CA PRO A 375 19.64 14.00 4.20
C PRO A 375 19.01 14.53 5.50
N ALA A 376 19.65 15.55 6.08
CA ALA A 376 19.06 16.35 7.15
C ALA A 376 18.06 17.35 6.53
N PRO A 377 16.90 17.61 7.18
CA PRO A 377 16.06 18.72 6.79
C PRO A 377 16.69 20.03 7.30
N ASP A 378 16.90 20.92 6.35
CA ASP A 378 17.36 22.30 6.54
C ASP A 378 16.23 23.12 7.20
N VAL A 379 16.40 23.49 8.45
CA VAL A 379 15.57 24.48 9.14
C VAL A 379 16.47 25.67 9.45
N SER A 380 16.44 26.66 8.57
CA SER A 380 16.97 27.99 8.85
C SER A 380 15.88 28.89 9.43
N PRO A 381 16.08 29.49 10.60
CA PRO A 381 15.32 30.62 11.06
C PRO A 381 16.13 31.88 10.80
N ASP A 382 15.74 32.69 9.83
CA ASP A 382 15.88 34.15 9.92
C ASP A 382 15.27 34.84 8.69
N GLY A 383 14.44 35.82 8.93
CA GLY A 383 13.86 36.65 7.90
C GLY A 383 12.89 37.69 8.45
N THR A 384 13.43 38.69 9.13
CA THR A 384 12.77 39.92 9.58
C THR A 384 12.22 40.71 8.39
N PRO A 385 11.05 41.40 8.50
CA PRO A 385 10.41 42.10 7.40
C PRO A 385 10.88 43.55 7.30
N ALA A 386 11.12 44.03 6.07
CA ALA A 386 11.17 45.44 5.80
C ALA A 386 10.82 45.78 4.35
N GLY A 387 9.87 46.67 4.15
CA GLY A 387 9.85 47.58 3.01
C GLY A 387 8.74 47.40 1.98
N ALA A 388 7.59 47.99 2.21
CA ALA A 388 6.80 48.63 1.13
C ALA A 388 7.52 49.91 0.72
N PRO A 389 7.37 50.45 -0.54
CA PRO A 389 6.11 51.13 -0.88
C PRO A 389 5.69 51.15 -2.36
N SER A 390 4.43 51.45 -2.53
CA SER A 390 3.82 52.41 -3.47
C SER A 390 3.96 52.25 -4.99
N GLY A 391 2.81 52.22 -5.65
CA GLY A 391 2.69 52.50 -7.07
C GLY A 391 1.37 52.04 -7.71
N ALA A 392 0.27 52.71 -7.44
CA ALA A 392 -0.81 52.87 -8.40
C ALA A 392 -0.52 54.17 -9.20
N PRO A 393 -1.13 54.51 -10.39
CA PRO A 393 -2.53 54.29 -10.77
C PRO A 393 -2.78 54.08 -12.28
N ALA A 394 -4.06 54.06 -12.61
CA ALA A 394 -4.73 54.48 -13.85
C ALA A 394 -5.39 53.36 -14.68
N GLY A 395 -6.74 53.35 -14.59
CA GLY A 395 -7.62 52.96 -15.70
C GLY A 395 -7.68 54.09 -16.74
N PRO A 396 -8.64 54.20 -17.66
CA PRO A 396 -9.98 53.61 -17.71
C PRO A 396 -10.49 53.25 -19.14
N ALA A 397 -11.78 52.97 -19.23
CA ALA A 397 -12.72 53.19 -20.34
C ALA A 397 -13.07 52.03 -21.28
N ARG A 398 -14.34 51.58 -21.24
CA ARG A 398 -15.43 51.80 -22.21
C ARG A 398 -15.28 51.02 -23.53
N GLU A 399 -16.28 50.33 -23.98
CA GLU A 399 -17.64 50.58 -24.52
C GLU A 399 -18.30 49.23 -24.80
N ALA A 400 -19.52 48.87 -24.45
CA ALA A 400 -20.80 49.26 -25.02
C ALA A 400 -21.08 48.66 -26.40
N GLY A 401 -22.15 47.90 -26.50
CA GLY A 401 -22.82 47.42 -27.72
C GLY A 401 -23.62 46.17 -27.39
N GLN A 402 -24.85 46.22 -26.98
CA GLN A 402 -26.14 46.47 -27.61
C GLN A 402 -26.47 45.56 -28.82
N GLY A 403 -27.59 44.88 -28.65
CA GLY A 403 -28.52 44.54 -29.74
C GLY A 403 -28.60 43.02 -30.02
N GLY A 404 -29.68 42.35 -29.84
CA GLY A 404 -30.92 42.39 -30.47
C GLY A 404 -31.76 41.15 -30.15
N ALA A 405 -32.95 41.40 -29.83
CA ALA A 405 -34.07 40.47 -29.68
C ALA A 405 -34.62 40.05 -31.06
N THR A 406 -35.21 38.90 -31.11
CA THR A 406 -36.44 38.48 -31.86
C THR A 406 -36.66 37.02 -31.49
N ASP A 407 -37.66 36.64 -30.77
CA ASP A 407 -39.10 36.56 -31.01
C ASP A 407 -39.53 35.50 -32.03
N GLU A 408 -40.61 34.83 -31.64
CA GLU A 408 -41.54 34.01 -32.43
C GLU A 408 -41.10 32.56 -32.78
N ASP A 409 -41.89 31.59 -32.76
CA ASP A 409 -43.30 31.31 -32.36
C ASP A 409 -43.53 29.82 -32.57
N ALA A 410 -44.39 29.29 -31.77
CA ALA A 410 -45.50 28.38 -32.06
C ALA A 410 -45.24 27.01 -32.74
N ASP A 411 -45.83 26.10 -32.11
CA ASP A 411 -46.94 25.22 -32.56
C ASP A 411 -46.60 23.75 -32.81
N ASP A 412 -47.21 22.96 -31.98
CA ASP A 412 -48.37 22.06 -32.14
C ASP A 412 -48.09 20.63 -32.69
N ARG A 413 -48.71 19.70 -31.94
CA ARG A 413 -49.35 18.42 -32.30
C ARG A 413 -48.53 17.12 -32.39
N SER A 414 -48.90 16.34 -31.44
CA SER A 414 -49.61 15.03 -31.59
C SER A 414 -48.95 13.89 -32.42
N SER A 415 -48.60 12.88 -31.78
CA SER A 415 -49.27 11.53 -31.81
C SER A 415 -48.55 10.58 -30.87
#